data_c889df5ab887657a54708ed282db600c
#
_entry.id   c889df5ab887657a54708ed282db600c
#
_cell.length_a   1.000
_cell.length_b   1.000
_cell.length_c   1.000
_cell.angle_alpha   90.00
_cell.angle_beta   90.00
_cell.angle_gamma   90.00
#
_symmetry.space_group_name_H-M   'P 1'
#
loop_
_entity.id
_entity.type
_entity.pdbx_description
1 polymer ?
#
loop_
_entity_poly.entity_id
_entity_poly.type
_entity_poly.pdbx_seq_one_letter_code
_entity_poly.pdbx_strand_id
1 'polypeptide(L)'
;MIKKMFSLAAALWVCVAAQAGRVLTDSVRSEVLGEWVKYCVYVPDGFDRNATAHYPVVYLLHGFTDDYRAWRDKGQMQTVADELIETGEAVPMVIVMPNAGGPRTYETWNGYFNMPGWRYEDFFFQELVPQVEQKYRAGGSKGQRAVMGLSMGGGGSTVYGQRHADLFSSVYAMSAWLDSDGGRRRQEGVDDKVFLVTQAVHQHSALDYVRKADDETVKQLRSVKWFIDCGDDDFLFDLNVELHQLMRKKRIKSELRIRNGQHNWEYWHQAIRMALPFASRNFF
;
A
#
# COMPACT_ATOMS: atom_id res chain seq x y z
N MET A 1 14.13 -61.47 41.52
CA MET A 1 13.01 -60.65 41.02
C MET A 1 13.43 -59.22 40.94
N ILE A 2 13.77 -58.71 39.74
CA ILE A 2 14.22 -57.33 39.49
C ILE A 2 13.01 -56.54 39.02
N LYS A 3 12.53 -55.59 39.83
CA LYS A 3 11.46 -54.65 39.43
C LYS A 3 12.06 -53.59 38.52
N LYS A 4 11.66 -53.61 37.25
CA LYS A 4 11.92 -52.51 36.32
C LYS A 4 10.98 -51.35 36.64
N MET A 5 11.54 -50.22 37.12
CA MET A 5 10.82 -48.94 37.20
C MET A 5 10.85 -48.29 35.83
N PHE A 6 9.69 -48.15 35.21
CA PHE A 6 9.51 -47.28 34.04
C PHE A 6 9.26 -45.86 34.54
N SER A 7 10.24 -44.96 34.32
CA SER A 7 10.02 -43.52 34.47
C SER A 7 9.29 -42.99 33.25
N LEU A 8 8.08 -42.55 33.43
CA LEU A 8 7.30 -41.84 32.43
C LEU A 8 7.75 -40.37 32.45
N ALA A 9 8.57 -39.95 31.49
CA ALA A 9 8.88 -38.55 31.28
C ALA A 9 7.69 -37.85 30.57
N ALA A 10 6.92 -37.09 31.33
CA ALA A 10 5.88 -36.24 30.76
C ALA A 10 6.55 -35.05 30.07
N ALA A 11 6.54 -35.00 28.75
CA ALA A 11 6.92 -33.82 27.99
C ALA A 11 5.84 -32.76 28.17
N LEU A 12 6.13 -31.71 28.96
CA LEU A 12 5.30 -30.51 29.00
C LEU A 12 5.47 -29.78 27.65
N TRP A 13 4.46 -29.87 26.81
CA TRP A 13 4.29 -28.96 25.70
C TRP A 13 3.86 -27.61 26.25
N VAL A 14 4.78 -26.68 26.36
CA VAL A 14 4.46 -25.27 26.60
C VAL A 14 3.90 -24.75 25.28
N CYS A 15 2.56 -24.69 25.15
CA CYS A 15 1.93 -23.87 24.12
C CYS A 15 2.27 -22.41 24.41
N VAL A 16 3.32 -21.89 23.79
CA VAL A 16 3.51 -20.44 23.68
C VAL A 16 2.38 -19.97 22.77
N ALA A 17 1.37 -19.33 23.35
CA ALA A 17 0.35 -18.66 22.56
C ALA A 17 1.07 -17.65 21.67
N ALA A 18 1.05 -17.88 20.35
CA ALA A 18 1.54 -16.89 19.40
C ALA A 18 0.72 -15.61 19.65
N GLN A 19 1.39 -14.54 20.07
CA GLN A 19 0.71 -13.25 20.20
C GLN A 19 0.63 -12.64 18.81
N ALA A 20 -0.60 -12.36 18.39
CA ALA A 20 -0.85 -11.69 17.11
C ALA A 20 -0.41 -10.22 17.18
N GLY A 21 -0.05 -9.66 16.04
CA GLY A 21 0.05 -8.23 15.88
C GLY A 21 -1.30 -7.55 16.13
N ARG A 22 -1.33 -6.23 16.12
CA ARG A 22 -2.58 -5.49 16.35
C ARG A 22 -2.71 -4.31 15.41
N VAL A 23 -3.94 -3.96 15.08
CA VAL A 23 -4.28 -2.75 14.33
C VAL A 23 -4.79 -1.68 15.29
N LEU A 24 -4.14 -0.54 15.29
CA LEU A 24 -4.51 0.66 16.01
C LEU A 24 -5.16 1.66 15.06
N THR A 25 -6.05 2.50 15.59
CA THR A 25 -6.54 3.69 14.88
C THR A 25 -5.91 4.91 15.51
N ASP A 26 -5.36 5.78 14.67
CA ASP A 26 -4.64 6.97 15.10
C ASP A 26 -4.90 8.13 14.12
N SER A 27 -4.31 9.28 14.37
CA SER A 27 -4.48 10.46 13.50
C SER A 27 -3.27 11.39 13.54
N VAL A 28 -3.08 12.10 12.45
CA VAL A 28 -2.12 13.20 12.32
C VAL A 28 -2.88 14.51 12.20
N ARG A 29 -2.50 15.53 12.98
CA ARG A 29 -2.95 16.89 12.75
C ARG A 29 -2.20 17.42 11.53
N SER A 30 -2.92 17.69 10.46
CA SER A 30 -2.35 18.22 9.23
C SER A 30 -2.50 19.74 9.19
N GLU A 31 -1.40 20.45 9.03
CA GLU A 31 -1.39 21.87 8.72
C GLU A 31 -1.64 22.10 7.23
N VAL A 32 -1.17 21.18 6.37
CA VAL A 32 -1.36 21.22 4.92
C VAL A 32 -2.83 21.11 4.53
N LEU A 33 -3.59 20.20 5.19
CA LEU A 33 -5.01 19.97 4.91
C LEU A 33 -5.94 20.73 5.86
N GLY A 34 -5.42 21.30 6.96
CA GLY A 34 -6.19 22.04 7.94
C GLY A 34 -7.06 21.18 8.86
N GLU A 35 -6.88 19.86 8.87
CA GLU A 35 -7.74 18.93 9.62
C GLU A 35 -6.98 17.75 10.25
N TRP A 36 -7.68 16.96 11.08
CA TRP A 36 -7.17 15.69 11.59
C TRP A 36 -7.40 14.59 10.57
N VAL A 37 -6.31 13.99 10.09
CA VAL A 37 -6.36 12.86 9.14
C VAL A 37 -6.14 11.55 9.88
N LYS A 38 -7.14 10.69 9.87
CA LYS A 38 -7.08 9.36 10.50
C LYS A 38 -6.31 8.37 9.66
N TYR A 39 -5.74 7.36 10.32
CA TYR A 39 -5.15 6.19 9.69
C TYR A 39 -5.31 4.97 10.60
N CYS A 40 -5.31 3.77 10.03
CA CYS A 40 -5.02 2.56 10.77
C CYS A 40 -3.52 2.23 10.65
N VAL A 41 -2.97 1.61 11.68
CA VAL A 41 -1.61 1.11 11.68
C VAL A 41 -1.56 -0.28 12.30
N TYR A 42 -1.00 -1.23 11.57
CA TYR A 42 -0.65 -2.53 12.11
C TYR A 42 0.77 -2.47 12.68
N VAL A 43 0.92 -2.98 13.88
CA VAL A 43 2.21 -3.22 14.53
C VAL A 43 2.36 -4.72 14.81
N PRO A 44 3.53 -5.32 14.53
CA PRO A 44 3.74 -6.76 14.68
C PRO A 44 3.77 -7.17 16.16
N ASP A 45 3.66 -8.48 16.42
CA ASP A 45 3.88 -8.99 17.76
C ASP A 45 5.27 -8.57 18.30
N GLY A 46 5.34 -8.35 19.60
CA GLY A 46 6.58 -7.91 20.25
C GLY A 46 6.91 -6.42 20.08
N PHE A 47 6.12 -5.64 19.35
CA PHE A 47 6.35 -4.21 19.12
C PHE A 47 6.59 -3.43 20.42
N ASP A 48 5.77 -3.63 21.46
CA ASP A 48 5.91 -2.92 22.74
C ASP A 48 7.04 -3.50 23.61
N ARG A 49 7.29 -4.81 23.48
CA ARG A 49 8.34 -5.48 24.28
C ARG A 49 9.74 -5.13 23.83
N ASN A 50 9.91 -4.72 22.57
CA ASN A 50 11.21 -4.33 22.01
C ASN A 50 11.24 -2.85 21.64
N ALA A 51 11.46 -1.99 22.62
CA ALA A 51 11.46 -0.54 22.43
C ALA A 51 12.59 -0.03 21.53
N THR A 52 13.64 -0.83 21.29
CA THR A 52 14.77 -0.47 20.43
C THR A 52 14.67 -1.04 19.02
N ALA A 53 13.69 -1.93 18.75
CA ALA A 53 13.48 -2.47 17.42
C ALA A 53 13.03 -1.37 16.46
N HIS A 54 13.55 -1.41 15.25
CA HIS A 54 13.17 -0.59 14.13
C HIS A 54 12.62 -1.49 13.01
N TYR A 55 11.50 -1.11 12.42
CA TYR A 55 10.77 -1.96 11.49
C TYR A 55 10.75 -1.36 10.08
N PRO A 56 10.78 -2.15 9.03
CA PRO A 56 10.39 -1.67 7.72
C PRO A 56 8.91 -1.26 7.73
N VAL A 57 8.52 -0.36 6.82
CA VAL A 57 7.17 0.16 6.73
C VAL A 57 6.57 -0.06 5.35
N VAL A 58 5.31 -0.44 5.34
CA VAL A 58 4.44 -0.51 4.17
C VAL A 58 3.36 0.56 4.29
N TYR A 59 3.25 1.44 3.30
CA TYR A 59 2.10 2.31 3.12
C TYR A 59 1.09 1.62 2.21
N LEU A 60 -0.08 1.28 2.76
CA LEU A 60 -1.10 0.46 2.10
C LEU A 60 -2.34 1.32 1.80
N LEU A 61 -2.49 1.72 0.55
CA LEU A 61 -3.45 2.71 0.07
C LEU A 61 -4.79 2.07 -0.31
N HIS A 62 -5.91 2.69 0.11
CA HIS A 62 -7.27 2.20 -0.16
C HIS A 62 -7.84 2.69 -1.52
N GLY A 63 -8.99 2.15 -1.93
CA GLY A 63 -9.69 2.52 -3.16
C GLY A 63 -10.59 3.76 -3.03
N PHE A 64 -11.16 4.19 -4.17
CA PHE A 64 -11.91 5.45 -4.29
C PHE A 64 -13.14 5.55 -3.40
N THR A 65 -13.87 4.45 -3.16
CA THR A 65 -15.09 4.43 -2.35
C THR A 65 -14.85 3.93 -0.92
N ASP A 66 -13.58 3.82 -0.51
CA ASP A 66 -13.16 3.29 0.77
C ASP A 66 -12.58 4.39 1.68
N ASP A 67 -12.16 4.01 2.87
CA ASP A 67 -11.43 4.83 3.83
C ASP A 67 -10.29 4.03 4.50
N TYR A 68 -9.60 4.65 5.45
CA TYR A 68 -8.47 4.07 6.18
C TYR A 68 -8.75 2.72 6.88
N ARG A 69 -10.02 2.32 7.04
CA ARG A 69 -10.44 1.06 7.69
C ARG A 69 -10.56 -0.09 6.70
N ALA A 70 -10.64 0.20 5.40
CA ALA A 70 -11.04 -0.79 4.41
C ALA A 70 -10.09 -2.01 4.37
N TRP A 71 -8.80 -1.81 4.45
CA TRP A 71 -7.84 -2.91 4.50
C TRP A 71 -7.95 -3.75 5.78
N ARG A 72 -8.28 -3.13 6.91
CA ARG A 72 -8.56 -3.83 8.17
C ARG A 72 -9.85 -4.65 8.07
N ASP A 73 -10.95 -4.01 7.65
CA ASP A 73 -12.29 -4.58 7.78
C ASP A 73 -12.66 -5.51 6.61
N LYS A 74 -12.32 -5.12 5.38
CA LYS A 74 -12.64 -5.87 4.15
C LYS A 74 -11.46 -6.73 3.67
N GLY A 75 -10.24 -6.20 3.77
CA GLY A 75 -9.02 -6.89 3.35
C GLY A 75 -8.50 -7.91 4.36
N GLN A 76 -9.01 -7.91 5.60
CA GLN A 76 -8.53 -8.78 6.69
C GLN A 76 -7.00 -8.75 6.85
N MET A 77 -6.42 -7.58 6.62
CA MET A 77 -4.97 -7.38 6.50
C MET A 77 -4.21 -7.87 7.74
N GLN A 78 -4.77 -7.66 8.95
CA GLN A 78 -4.12 -8.11 10.18
C GLN A 78 -3.91 -9.64 10.17
N THR A 79 -4.96 -10.40 9.91
CA THR A 79 -4.88 -11.88 9.86
C THR A 79 -3.85 -12.35 8.83
N VAL A 80 -3.84 -11.71 7.65
CA VAL A 80 -2.88 -12.04 6.59
C VAL A 80 -1.45 -11.70 7.01
N ALA A 81 -1.23 -10.53 7.62
CA ALA A 81 0.10 -10.12 8.08
C ALA A 81 0.63 -11.04 9.19
N ASP A 82 -0.22 -11.36 10.18
CA ASP A 82 0.14 -12.26 11.28
C ASP A 82 0.55 -13.64 10.76
N GLU A 83 -0.25 -14.22 9.87
CA GLU A 83 0.03 -15.53 9.26
C GLU A 83 1.35 -15.54 8.47
N LEU A 84 1.57 -14.54 7.62
CA LEU A 84 2.78 -14.45 6.79
C LEU A 84 4.05 -14.19 7.63
N ILE A 85 3.94 -13.46 8.74
CA ILE A 85 5.06 -13.22 9.65
C ILE A 85 5.35 -14.48 10.48
N GLU A 86 4.31 -15.17 10.96
CA GLU A 86 4.44 -16.42 11.72
C GLU A 86 5.08 -17.54 10.90
N THR A 87 4.68 -17.67 9.63
CA THR A 87 5.25 -18.67 8.70
C THR A 87 6.63 -18.29 8.17
N GLY A 88 7.11 -17.07 8.42
CA GLY A 88 8.38 -16.57 7.92
C GLY A 88 8.37 -16.15 6.45
N GLU A 89 7.20 -16.06 5.82
CA GLU A 89 7.04 -15.57 4.45
C GLU A 89 7.22 -14.05 4.35
N ALA A 90 7.00 -13.35 5.46
CA ALA A 90 7.26 -11.91 5.57
C ALA A 90 8.01 -11.59 6.88
N VAL A 91 8.89 -10.59 6.84
CA VAL A 91 9.52 -10.06 8.06
C VAL A 91 8.52 -9.24 8.87
N PRO A 92 8.69 -9.15 10.21
CA PRO A 92 7.93 -8.21 11.01
C PRO A 92 8.04 -6.79 10.46
N MET A 93 6.91 -6.13 10.22
CA MET A 93 6.83 -4.79 9.62
C MET A 93 5.69 -3.97 10.21
N VAL A 94 5.77 -2.66 10.08
CA VAL A 94 4.67 -1.74 10.34
C VAL A 94 3.90 -1.54 9.03
N ILE A 95 2.55 -1.59 9.09
CA ILE A 95 1.71 -1.34 7.90
C ILE A 95 0.78 -0.17 8.21
N VAL A 96 0.91 0.90 7.44
CA VAL A 96 0.17 2.16 7.60
C VAL A 96 -0.90 2.24 6.53
N MET A 97 -2.15 2.41 6.94
CA MET A 97 -3.32 2.52 6.07
C MET A 97 -3.91 3.93 6.22
N PRO A 98 -3.42 4.92 5.48
CA PRO A 98 -3.83 6.31 5.64
C PRO A 98 -5.20 6.56 5.00
N ASN A 99 -5.91 7.58 5.52
CA ASN A 99 -7.15 8.04 4.93
C ASN A 99 -6.89 9.08 3.85
N ALA A 100 -7.29 8.79 2.62
CA ALA A 100 -7.30 9.75 1.51
C ALA A 100 -8.71 10.21 1.13
N GLY A 101 -9.71 9.87 1.93
CA GLY A 101 -11.10 10.23 1.70
C GLY A 101 -12.08 9.28 2.35
N GLY A 102 -13.26 9.14 1.78
CA GLY A 102 -14.34 8.32 2.31
C GLY A 102 -15.37 7.89 1.27
N PRO A 103 -16.33 7.04 1.67
CA PRO A 103 -17.30 6.44 0.75
C PRO A 103 -18.26 7.47 0.12
N ARG A 104 -18.38 8.66 0.71
CA ARG A 104 -19.23 9.74 0.19
C ARG A 104 -18.43 10.64 -0.77
N THR A 105 -18.08 10.10 -1.93
CA THR A 105 -17.16 10.73 -2.90
C THR A 105 -17.60 12.08 -3.44
N TYR A 106 -18.90 12.41 -3.39
CA TYR A 106 -19.40 13.74 -3.76
C TYR A 106 -19.36 14.76 -2.64
N GLU A 107 -19.31 14.31 -1.39
CA GLU A 107 -19.34 15.19 -0.20
C GLU A 107 -17.96 15.37 0.43
N THR A 108 -17.12 14.33 0.37
CA THR A 108 -15.80 14.30 0.97
C THR A 108 -14.71 14.22 -0.10
N TRP A 109 -13.55 14.82 0.18
CA TRP A 109 -12.37 14.60 -0.65
C TRP A 109 -11.99 13.13 -0.66
N ASN A 110 -11.46 12.68 -1.80
CA ASN A 110 -10.89 11.35 -1.94
C ASN A 110 -9.84 11.37 -3.05
N GLY A 111 -8.58 11.11 -2.73
CA GLY A 111 -7.51 11.08 -3.72
C GLY A 111 -6.13 11.31 -3.10
N TYR A 112 -5.12 10.78 -3.77
CA TYR A 112 -3.74 10.75 -3.29
C TYR A 112 -2.86 11.87 -3.85
N PHE A 113 -3.37 12.71 -4.75
CA PHE A 113 -2.61 13.77 -5.40
C PHE A 113 -2.96 15.15 -4.85
N ASN A 114 -2.13 16.14 -5.16
CA ASN A 114 -2.46 17.52 -4.89
C ASN A 114 -3.55 18.02 -5.85
N MET A 115 -4.66 18.46 -5.28
CA MET A 115 -5.80 19.02 -5.99
C MET A 115 -6.17 20.38 -5.38
N PRO A 116 -6.87 21.26 -6.09
CA PRO A 116 -7.41 22.49 -5.52
C PRO A 116 -8.24 22.20 -4.27
N GLY A 117 -7.82 22.70 -3.10
CA GLY A 117 -8.47 22.47 -1.82
C GLY A 117 -8.14 21.11 -1.15
N TRP A 118 -7.31 20.28 -1.76
CA TRP A 118 -6.89 19.00 -1.20
C TRP A 118 -5.45 18.66 -1.60
N ARG A 119 -4.47 19.12 -0.83
CA ARG A 119 -3.03 18.93 -1.10
C ARG A 119 -2.51 17.65 -0.45
N TYR A 120 -3.10 16.51 -0.84
CA TYR A 120 -2.87 15.26 -0.14
C TYR A 120 -1.45 14.71 -0.30
N GLU A 121 -0.84 14.83 -1.49
CA GLU A 121 0.54 14.38 -1.71
C GLU A 121 1.53 15.14 -0.81
N ASP A 122 1.34 16.45 -0.64
CA ASP A 122 2.14 17.25 0.28
C ASP A 122 1.95 16.79 1.73
N PHE A 123 0.70 16.58 2.17
CA PHE A 123 0.41 16.02 3.48
C PHE A 123 1.11 14.68 3.69
N PHE A 124 1.00 13.77 2.72
CA PHE A 124 1.56 12.43 2.82
C PHE A 124 3.07 12.46 3.06
N PHE A 125 3.81 13.21 2.24
CA PHE A 125 5.27 13.21 2.31
C PHE A 125 5.84 14.16 3.36
N GLN A 126 5.20 15.30 3.63
CA GLN A 126 5.73 16.30 4.54
C GLN A 126 5.28 16.10 5.99
N GLU A 127 4.13 15.46 6.22
CA GLU A 127 3.54 15.35 7.55
C GLU A 127 3.31 13.88 7.98
N LEU A 128 2.60 13.07 7.18
CA LEU A 128 2.23 11.71 7.57
C LEU A 128 3.47 10.81 7.71
N VAL A 129 4.28 10.71 6.66
CA VAL A 129 5.45 9.83 6.64
C VAL A 129 6.39 10.12 7.81
N PRO A 130 6.89 11.35 8.04
CA PRO A 130 7.84 11.61 9.12
C PRO A 130 7.23 11.37 10.51
N GLN A 131 5.96 11.76 10.74
CA GLN A 131 5.33 11.59 12.05
C GLN A 131 5.07 10.12 12.38
N VAL A 132 4.58 9.34 11.41
CA VAL A 132 4.30 7.92 11.60
C VAL A 132 5.59 7.13 11.79
N GLU A 133 6.62 7.38 10.98
CA GLU A 133 7.91 6.67 11.09
C GLU A 133 8.58 6.94 12.44
N GLN A 134 8.56 8.18 12.92
CA GLN A 134 9.06 8.52 14.23
C GLN A 134 8.26 7.81 15.34
N LYS A 135 6.92 7.89 15.29
CA LYS A 135 6.03 7.36 16.32
C LYS A 135 6.11 5.84 16.43
N TYR A 136 6.18 5.16 15.29
CA TYR A 136 6.16 3.69 15.22
C TYR A 136 7.53 3.06 14.97
N ARG A 137 8.62 3.81 15.10
CA ARG A 137 9.99 3.32 14.93
C ARG A 137 10.13 2.53 13.64
N ALA A 138 9.76 3.13 12.53
CA ALA A 138 9.68 2.45 11.24
C ALA A 138 10.30 3.28 10.10
N GLY A 139 10.60 2.66 8.99
CA GLY A 139 11.05 3.33 7.77
C GLY A 139 12.45 3.95 7.86
N GLY A 140 12.54 5.26 7.69
CA GLY A 140 13.79 6.04 7.81
C GLY A 140 14.70 6.01 6.57
N SER A 141 14.60 5.00 5.71
CA SER A 141 15.39 4.92 4.46
C SER A 141 14.59 4.30 3.32
N LYS A 142 15.08 4.46 2.09
CA LYS A 142 14.50 3.83 0.90
C LYS A 142 14.36 2.31 1.07
N GLY A 143 15.41 1.66 1.57
CA GLY A 143 15.44 0.21 1.75
C GLY A 143 14.45 -0.31 2.78
N GLN A 144 13.87 0.58 3.59
CA GLN A 144 12.93 0.23 4.65
C GLN A 144 11.49 0.69 4.33
N ARG A 145 11.20 1.20 3.12
CA ARG A 145 9.88 1.66 2.72
C ARG A 145 9.36 0.94 1.49
N ALA A 146 8.10 0.52 1.55
CA ALA A 146 7.32 0.07 0.40
C ALA A 146 5.99 0.82 0.35
N VAL A 147 5.45 1.01 -0.85
CA VAL A 147 4.11 1.55 -1.05
C VAL A 147 3.30 0.61 -1.94
N MET A 148 2.06 0.37 -1.55
CA MET A 148 1.16 -0.51 -2.28
C MET A 148 -0.28 -0.09 -2.10
N GLY A 149 -1.16 -0.55 -2.96
CA GLY A 149 -2.58 -0.21 -2.86
C GLY A 149 -3.42 -0.82 -3.96
N LEU A 150 -4.73 -0.64 -3.81
CA LEU A 150 -5.74 -1.13 -4.76
C LEU A 150 -6.45 0.02 -5.48
N SER A 151 -6.84 -0.18 -6.73
CA SER A 151 -7.67 0.76 -7.49
C SER A 151 -7.06 2.18 -7.53
N MET A 152 -7.74 3.17 -6.98
CA MET A 152 -7.20 4.52 -6.78
C MET A 152 -5.88 4.50 -5.97
N GLY A 153 -5.80 3.67 -4.92
CA GLY A 153 -4.57 3.48 -4.15
C GLY A 153 -3.48 2.74 -4.93
N GLY A 154 -3.85 1.86 -5.86
CA GLY A 154 -2.92 1.25 -6.81
C GLY A 154 -2.29 2.27 -7.76
N GLY A 155 -3.10 3.21 -8.28
CA GLY A 155 -2.62 4.36 -9.04
C GLY A 155 -1.74 5.28 -8.20
N GLY A 156 -2.21 5.63 -6.99
CA GLY A 156 -1.45 6.45 -6.05
C GLY A 156 -0.08 5.85 -5.69
N SER A 157 -0.04 4.56 -5.36
CA SER A 157 1.22 3.87 -5.06
C SER A 157 2.17 3.83 -6.26
N THR A 158 1.64 3.63 -7.47
CA THR A 158 2.44 3.66 -8.70
C THR A 158 3.06 5.04 -8.92
N VAL A 159 2.25 6.09 -8.86
CA VAL A 159 2.72 7.47 -9.07
C VAL A 159 3.71 7.91 -7.97
N TYR A 160 3.46 7.53 -6.72
CA TYR A 160 4.39 7.81 -5.62
C TYR A 160 5.75 7.14 -5.86
N GLY A 161 5.76 5.87 -6.26
CA GLY A 161 7.00 5.19 -6.62
C GLY A 161 7.69 5.75 -7.86
N GLN A 162 6.95 6.34 -8.79
CA GLN A 162 7.50 7.00 -9.98
C GLN A 162 8.14 8.35 -9.65
N ARG A 163 7.44 9.18 -8.89
CA ARG A 163 7.86 10.57 -8.59
C ARG A 163 8.84 10.66 -7.42
N HIS A 164 8.80 9.68 -6.52
CA HIS A 164 9.63 9.59 -5.33
C HIS A 164 10.41 8.27 -5.31
N ALA A 165 11.02 7.92 -6.44
CA ALA A 165 11.79 6.70 -6.61
C ALA A 165 12.98 6.56 -5.64
N ASP A 166 13.42 7.67 -5.06
CA ASP A 166 14.44 7.74 -4.01
C ASP A 166 13.94 7.33 -2.62
N LEU A 167 12.61 7.27 -2.40
CA LEU A 167 12.00 7.01 -1.11
C LEU A 167 11.55 5.56 -0.91
N PHE A 168 11.25 4.81 -2.00
CA PHE A 168 10.66 3.49 -1.91
C PHE A 168 11.54 2.39 -2.53
N SER A 169 11.69 1.27 -1.81
CA SER A 169 12.33 0.05 -2.32
C SER A 169 11.45 -0.66 -3.35
N SER A 170 10.14 -0.67 -3.12
CA SER A 170 9.20 -1.43 -3.94
C SER A 170 7.79 -0.82 -3.97
N VAL A 171 7.10 -1.13 -5.08
CA VAL A 171 5.69 -0.77 -5.35
C VAL A 171 4.92 -2.01 -5.72
N TYR A 172 3.74 -2.23 -5.11
CA TYR A 172 2.81 -3.27 -5.50
C TYR A 172 1.44 -2.63 -5.85
N ALA A 173 1.09 -2.65 -7.11
CA ALA A 173 -0.12 -2.03 -7.65
C ALA A 173 -1.18 -3.10 -7.94
N MET A 174 -2.33 -3.03 -7.25
CA MET A 174 -3.45 -3.97 -7.41
C MET A 174 -4.57 -3.29 -8.16
N SER A 175 -5.00 -3.84 -9.32
CA SER A 175 -6.13 -3.27 -10.08
C SER A 175 -6.01 -1.75 -10.22
N ALA A 176 -4.85 -1.27 -10.60
CA ALA A 176 -4.46 0.14 -10.41
C ALA A 176 -5.18 1.09 -11.40
N TRP A 177 -5.72 2.19 -10.88
CA TRP A 177 -6.27 3.28 -11.68
C TRP A 177 -5.15 4.21 -12.13
N LEU A 178 -4.55 3.91 -13.28
CA LEU A 178 -3.29 4.48 -13.76
C LEU A 178 -3.45 5.69 -14.67
N ASP A 179 -4.64 5.90 -15.21
CA ASP A 179 -4.99 7.03 -16.08
C ASP A 179 -6.52 7.20 -16.10
N SER A 180 -7.00 8.33 -16.57
CA SER A 180 -8.41 8.60 -16.81
C SER A 180 -8.61 9.42 -18.08
N ASP A 181 -9.85 9.56 -18.53
CA ASP A 181 -10.22 10.41 -19.69
C ASP A 181 -10.18 11.93 -19.39
N GLY A 182 -9.62 12.29 -18.22
CA GLY A 182 -9.51 13.69 -17.77
C GLY A 182 -10.85 14.31 -17.36
N GLY A 183 -11.85 13.48 -17.09
CA GLY A 183 -13.16 13.96 -16.63
C GLY A 183 -13.87 14.83 -17.66
N ARG A 184 -13.92 14.42 -18.93
CA ARG A 184 -14.45 15.17 -20.08
C ARG A 184 -15.90 15.66 -19.94
N ARG A 185 -16.62 15.28 -18.89
CA ARG A 185 -18.06 15.55 -18.72
C ARG A 185 -18.37 16.36 -17.46
N ARG A 186 -17.56 17.36 -17.12
CA ARG A 186 -17.94 18.29 -16.06
C ARG A 186 -19.24 19.01 -16.45
N GLN A 187 -20.24 19.01 -15.56
CA GLN A 187 -21.33 19.98 -15.64
C GLN A 187 -20.80 21.34 -15.22
N GLU A 188 -21.00 22.34 -16.08
CA GLU A 188 -20.53 23.70 -15.86
C GLU A 188 -21.12 24.26 -14.54
N GLY A 189 -20.28 24.81 -13.65
CA GLY A 189 -20.71 25.46 -12.41
C GLY A 189 -20.85 24.53 -11.18
N VAL A 190 -20.57 23.23 -11.28
CA VAL A 190 -20.62 22.30 -10.15
C VAL A 190 -19.20 22.04 -9.62
N ASP A 191 -18.99 22.27 -8.32
CA ASP A 191 -17.80 21.79 -7.60
C ASP A 191 -17.91 20.27 -7.41
N ASP A 192 -17.50 19.55 -8.43
CA ASP A 192 -17.56 18.10 -8.46
C ASP A 192 -16.21 17.52 -8.04
N LYS A 193 -16.15 17.03 -6.80
CA LYS A 193 -14.94 16.40 -6.26
C LYS A 193 -14.52 15.16 -7.06
N VAL A 194 -15.48 14.43 -7.60
CA VAL A 194 -15.20 13.27 -8.49
C VAL A 194 -14.50 13.73 -9.77
N PHE A 195 -14.95 14.84 -10.36
CA PHE A 195 -14.30 15.43 -11.52
C PHE A 195 -12.87 15.84 -11.21
N LEU A 196 -12.63 16.51 -10.07
CA LEU A 196 -11.28 16.93 -9.65
C LEU A 196 -10.36 15.73 -9.43
N VAL A 197 -10.87 14.65 -8.85
CA VAL A 197 -10.07 13.40 -8.68
C VAL A 197 -9.76 12.77 -10.05
N THR A 198 -10.71 12.65 -10.95
CA THR A 198 -10.45 12.10 -12.31
C THR A 198 -9.48 12.96 -13.10
N GLN A 199 -9.59 14.29 -13.00
CA GLN A 199 -8.59 15.19 -13.56
C GLN A 199 -7.21 15.01 -12.96
N ALA A 200 -7.12 14.87 -11.63
CA ALA A 200 -5.84 14.66 -10.96
C ALA A 200 -5.20 13.33 -11.39
N VAL A 201 -5.97 12.25 -11.53
CA VAL A 201 -5.46 10.98 -12.06
C VAL A 201 -4.93 11.16 -13.49
N HIS A 202 -5.62 11.88 -14.35
CA HIS A 202 -5.16 12.17 -15.72
C HIS A 202 -3.87 13.00 -15.72
N GLN A 203 -3.82 14.07 -14.93
CA GLN A 203 -2.63 14.93 -14.81
C GLN A 203 -1.41 14.18 -14.25
N HIS A 204 -1.65 13.14 -13.46
CA HIS A 204 -0.64 12.26 -12.88
C HIS A 204 -0.62 10.88 -13.57
N SER A 205 -0.99 10.82 -14.86
CA SER A 205 -1.01 9.56 -15.60
C SER A 205 0.28 8.77 -15.44
N ALA A 206 0.19 7.61 -14.79
CA ALA A 206 1.33 6.71 -14.59
C ALA A 206 1.85 6.16 -15.92
N LEU A 207 0.97 6.03 -16.91
CA LEU A 207 1.32 5.58 -18.27
C LEU A 207 2.14 6.64 -19.00
N ASP A 208 1.67 7.88 -18.97
CA ASP A 208 2.34 9.01 -19.62
C ASP A 208 3.70 9.31 -18.98
N TYR A 209 3.81 9.13 -17.66
CA TYR A 209 5.09 9.28 -16.98
C TYR A 209 6.15 8.34 -17.56
N VAL A 210 5.81 7.06 -17.77
CA VAL A 210 6.73 6.09 -18.37
C VAL A 210 6.95 6.36 -19.87
N ARG A 211 5.91 6.74 -20.62
CA ARG A 211 6.06 7.08 -22.07
C ARG A 211 7.06 8.21 -22.29
N LYS A 212 6.95 9.26 -21.47
CA LYS A 212 7.75 10.49 -21.56
C LYS A 212 9.09 10.42 -20.84
N ALA A 213 9.36 9.35 -20.07
CA ALA A 213 10.57 9.19 -19.27
C ALA A 213 11.83 9.28 -20.14
N ASP A 214 12.72 10.20 -19.75
CA ASP A 214 14.10 10.30 -20.26
C ASP A 214 15.02 9.26 -19.60
N ASP A 215 16.28 9.23 -19.97
CA ASP A 215 17.24 8.23 -19.48
C ASP A 215 17.48 8.33 -17.97
N GLU A 216 17.49 9.53 -17.40
CA GLU A 216 17.66 9.71 -15.95
C GLU A 216 16.43 9.23 -15.18
N THR A 217 15.24 9.60 -15.64
CA THR A 217 13.97 9.07 -15.08
C THR A 217 13.91 7.55 -15.19
N VAL A 218 14.28 6.96 -16.32
CA VAL A 218 14.34 5.51 -16.49
C VAL A 218 15.32 4.87 -15.50
N LYS A 219 16.47 5.49 -15.26
CA LYS A 219 17.44 5.02 -14.26
C LYS A 219 16.85 5.04 -12.84
N GLN A 220 16.14 6.10 -12.46
CA GLN A 220 15.44 6.20 -11.19
C GLN A 220 14.36 5.11 -11.06
N LEU A 221 13.53 4.92 -12.08
CA LEU A 221 12.49 3.86 -12.09
C LEU A 221 13.08 2.45 -11.97
N ARG A 222 14.26 2.19 -12.53
CA ARG A 222 14.97 0.91 -12.40
C ARG A 222 15.47 0.62 -10.98
N SER A 223 15.57 1.64 -10.14
CA SER A 223 16.00 1.48 -8.74
C SER A 223 14.87 1.01 -7.80
N VAL A 224 13.62 0.98 -8.29
CA VAL A 224 12.44 0.52 -7.56
C VAL A 224 12.04 -0.87 -8.09
N LYS A 225 11.52 -1.73 -7.22
CA LYS A 225 10.94 -3.02 -7.59
C LYS A 225 9.44 -2.85 -7.83
N TRP A 226 8.97 -3.28 -9.00
CA TRP A 226 7.58 -3.06 -9.44
C TRP A 226 6.85 -4.37 -9.57
N PHE A 227 5.65 -4.44 -8.97
CA PHE A 227 4.71 -5.53 -9.17
C PHE A 227 3.32 -4.96 -9.53
N ILE A 228 2.74 -5.49 -10.61
CA ILE A 228 1.42 -5.13 -11.11
C ILE A 228 0.56 -6.39 -11.03
N ASP A 229 -0.59 -6.31 -10.35
CA ASP A 229 -1.51 -7.44 -10.12
C ASP A 229 -2.94 -7.02 -10.47
N CYS A 230 -3.58 -7.69 -11.43
CA CYS A 230 -4.91 -7.32 -11.90
C CYS A 230 -5.72 -8.56 -12.27
N GLY A 231 -7.02 -8.52 -12.02
CA GLY A 231 -7.95 -9.56 -12.48
C GLY A 231 -8.16 -9.49 -13.99
N ASP A 232 -8.42 -10.63 -14.62
CA ASP A 232 -8.68 -10.71 -16.07
C ASP A 232 -10.05 -10.12 -16.46
N ASP A 233 -11.02 -10.09 -15.51
CA ASP A 233 -12.33 -9.46 -15.65
C ASP A 233 -12.42 -8.05 -15.01
N ASP A 234 -11.29 -7.45 -14.64
CA ASP A 234 -11.21 -6.12 -14.05
C ASP A 234 -11.33 -5.03 -15.15
N PHE A 235 -12.19 -4.05 -14.96
CA PHE A 235 -12.35 -2.96 -15.93
C PHE A 235 -11.11 -2.06 -16.10
N LEU A 236 -10.13 -2.15 -15.21
CA LEU A 236 -8.83 -1.49 -15.31
C LEU A 236 -7.73 -2.40 -15.90
N PHE A 237 -8.09 -3.59 -16.35
CA PHE A 237 -7.14 -4.58 -16.88
C PHE A 237 -6.21 -4.01 -17.94
N ASP A 238 -6.75 -3.36 -18.96
CA ASP A 238 -5.97 -2.84 -20.08
C ASP A 238 -4.91 -1.83 -19.63
N LEU A 239 -5.25 -0.94 -18.69
CA LEU A 239 -4.30 0.05 -18.14
C LEU A 239 -3.13 -0.62 -17.41
N ASN A 240 -3.42 -1.68 -16.65
CA ASN A 240 -2.41 -2.41 -15.89
C ASN A 240 -1.47 -3.20 -16.80
N VAL A 241 -1.99 -3.84 -17.84
CA VAL A 241 -1.20 -4.51 -18.87
C VAL A 241 -0.35 -3.51 -19.65
N GLU A 242 -0.92 -2.36 -20.02
CA GLU A 242 -0.21 -1.31 -20.74
C GLU A 242 0.97 -0.74 -19.94
N LEU A 243 0.80 -0.48 -18.63
CA LEU A 243 1.91 -0.05 -17.78
C LEU A 243 3.09 -1.04 -17.84
N HIS A 244 2.81 -2.33 -17.69
CA HIS A 244 3.84 -3.36 -17.80
C HIS A 244 4.54 -3.35 -19.16
N GLN A 245 3.76 -3.21 -20.25
CA GLN A 245 4.31 -3.16 -21.60
C GLN A 245 5.20 -1.93 -21.81
N LEU A 246 4.80 -0.76 -21.32
CA LEU A 246 5.57 0.47 -21.37
C LEU A 246 6.88 0.35 -20.58
N MET A 247 6.82 -0.19 -19.36
CA MET A 247 8.01 -0.45 -18.56
C MET A 247 8.99 -1.40 -19.28
N ARG A 248 8.49 -2.47 -19.89
CA ARG A 248 9.32 -3.38 -20.69
C ARG A 248 9.99 -2.69 -21.87
N LYS A 249 9.27 -1.86 -22.62
CA LYS A 249 9.83 -1.09 -23.74
C LYS A 249 10.99 -0.19 -23.30
N LYS A 250 10.88 0.40 -22.10
CA LYS A 250 11.93 1.24 -21.47
C LYS A 250 12.98 0.40 -20.71
N ARG A 251 12.92 -0.94 -20.76
CA ARG A 251 13.81 -1.85 -20.02
C ARG A 251 13.77 -1.61 -18.51
N ILE A 252 12.62 -1.21 -17.98
CA ILE A 252 12.33 -1.15 -16.54
C ILE A 252 11.74 -2.51 -16.18
N LYS A 253 12.39 -3.23 -15.24
CA LYS A 253 11.91 -4.54 -14.81
C LYS A 253 10.67 -4.37 -13.94
N SER A 254 9.57 -5.04 -14.31
CA SER A 254 8.34 -5.16 -13.53
C SER A 254 7.82 -6.60 -13.59
N GLU A 255 7.23 -7.05 -12.49
CA GLU A 255 6.47 -8.30 -12.45
C GLU A 255 5.01 -7.99 -12.82
N LEU A 256 4.38 -8.87 -13.59
CA LEU A 256 2.94 -8.80 -13.92
C LEU A 256 2.30 -10.11 -13.53
N ARG A 257 1.20 -10.03 -12.79
CA ARG A 257 0.32 -11.15 -12.50
C ARG A 257 -1.09 -10.86 -12.96
N ILE A 258 -1.62 -11.76 -13.75
CA ILE A 258 -3.03 -11.81 -14.12
C ILE A 258 -3.62 -13.08 -13.52
N ARG A 259 -4.74 -12.95 -12.83
CA ARG A 259 -5.49 -14.06 -12.25
C ARG A 259 -6.96 -13.89 -12.61
N ASN A 260 -7.70 -15.02 -12.63
CA ASN A 260 -9.16 -14.94 -12.70
C ASN A 260 -9.70 -14.09 -11.54
N GLY A 261 -10.51 -13.07 -11.87
CA GLY A 261 -11.13 -12.21 -10.88
C GLY A 261 -11.50 -10.81 -11.39
N GLN A 262 -12.21 -10.10 -10.56
CA GLN A 262 -12.83 -8.82 -10.87
C GLN A 262 -12.31 -7.72 -9.95
N HIS A 263 -12.81 -6.48 -10.16
CA HIS A 263 -12.49 -5.30 -9.34
C HIS A 263 -13.21 -5.33 -7.99
N ASN A 264 -12.80 -6.22 -7.08
CA ASN A 264 -13.47 -6.43 -5.82
C ASN A 264 -12.54 -6.89 -4.69
N TRP A 265 -13.05 -6.86 -3.44
CA TRP A 265 -12.32 -7.22 -2.24
C TRP A 265 -11.92 -8.69 -2.17
N GLU A 266 -12.63 -9.60 -2.84
CA GLU A 266 -12.25 -11.02 -2.93
C GLU A 266 -10.89 -11.16 -3.64
N TYR A 267 -10.72 -10.43 -4.75
CA TYR A 267 -9.45 -10.38 -5.47
C TYR A 267 -8.33 -9.79 -4.62
N TRP A 268 -8.57 -8.62 -4.01
CA TRP A 268 -7.55 -7.88 -3.25
C TRP A 268 -7.15 -8.56 -1.94
N HIS A 269 -8.06 -9.28 -1.29
CA HIS A 269 -7.74 -10.12 -0.14
C HIS A 269 -6.72 -11.22 -0.48
N GLN A 270 -6.78 -11.78 -1.68
CA GLN A 270 -5.77 -12.72 -2.18
C GLN A 270 -4.48 -12.00 -2.62
N ALA A 271 -4.60 -10.81 -3.23
CA ALA A 271 -3.45 -10.05 -3.69
C ALA A 271 -2.53 -9.60 -2.55
N ILE A 272 -3.09 -9.21 -1.39
CA ILE A 272 -2.28 -8.78 -0.24
C ILE A 272 -1.36 -9.91 0.29
N ARG A 273 -1.76 -11.18 0.14
CA ARG A 273 -0.94 -12.36 0.49
C ARG A 273 0.32 -12.49 -0.36
N MET A 274 0.35 -11.85 -1.52
CA MET A 274 1.53 -11.78 -2.39
C MET A 274 2.29 -10.47 -2.19
N ALA A 275 1.57 -9.39 -1.89
CA ALA A 275 2.13 -8.06 -1.79
C ALA A 275 3.04 -7.89 -0.57
N LEU A 276 2.65 -8.42 0.59
CA LEU A 276 3.48 -8.34 1.81
C LEU A 276 4.80 -9.13 1.68
N PRO A 277 4.82 -10.39 1.21
CA PRO A 277 6.07 -11.10 0.91
C PRO A 277 6.91 -10.40 -0.17
N PHE A 278 6.29 -9.78 -1.18
CA PHE A 278 7.03 -9.02 -2.17
C PHE A 278 7.73 -7.81 -1.55
N ALA A 279 7.06 -7.01 -0.72
CA ALA A 279 7.71 -5.93 0.02
C ALA A 279 8.83 -6.46 0.92
N SER A 280 8.54 -7.52 1.69
CA SER A 280 9.49 -8.15 2.61
C SER A 280 10.81 -8.53 1.94
N ARG A 281 10.75 -9.14 0.75
CA ARG A 281 11.96 -9.53 -0.01
C ARG A 281 12.75 -8.35 -0.57
N ASN A 282 12.16 -7.17 -0.63
CA ASN A 282 12.77 -5.98 -1.21
C ASN A 282 13.17 -4.93 -0.17
N PHE A 283 13.00 -5.20 1.11
CA PHE A 283 13.65 -4.44 2.18
C PHE A 283 15.14 -4.80 2.27
N PHE A 284 16.01 -3.81 2.53
CA PHE A 284 17.46 -3.98 2.63
C PHE A 284 18.13 -2.93 3.54
#